data_7c829310ee2058684824f1fb60f8ae84
#
_entry.id   7c829310ee2058684824f1fb60f8ae84
#
_cell.length_a   1.000
_cell.length_b   1.000
_cell.length_c   1.000
_cell.angle_alpha   90.00
_cell.angle_beta   90.00
_cell.angle_gamma   90.00
#
_symmetry.space_group_name_H-M   'P 1'
#
loop_
_entity.id
_entity.type
_entity.pdbx_description
1 polymer ?
#
loop_
_entity_poly.entity_id
_entity_poly.type
_entity_poly.pdbx_seq_one_letter_code
_entity_poly.pdbx_strand_id
1 'polypeptide(L)'
;MERITNKNLFETYAYARIYKKGDVLHKHTDRFSCEISTTLNLGGDPWPIYIEPGIKIDLDPGDMLVYKGNLLQHWRDEFTGTDCAQVFLHYNDVNTEGSKKNRYDGRVTLGIPREIKFNV
;
A
#
# COMPACT_ATOMS: atom_id res chain seq x y z
N MET A 1 1.39 13.43 0.85
CA MET A 1 2.23 12.40 1.52
C MET A 1 3.52 12.95 2.11
N GLU A 2 4.27 13.73 1.38
CA GLU A 2 5.50 14.36 1.92
C GLU A 2 5.21 15.24 3.14
N ARG A 3 4.12 15.97 3.10
CA ARG A 3 3.69 16.83 4.19
C ARG A 3 3.34 16.03 5.46
N ILE A 4 2.68 14.89 5.32
CA ILE A 4 2.26 14.03 6.43
C ILE A 4 3.47 13.35 7.06
N THR A 5 4.38 12.85 6.24
CA THR A 5 5.56 12.10 6.69
C THR A 5 6.72 13.00 7.07
N ASN A 6 6.69 14.28 6.67
CA ASN A 6 7.81 15.23 6.79
C ASN A 6 9.07 14.70 6.11
N LYS A 7 8.91 14.04 4.96
CA LYS A 7 9.98 13.43 4.17
C LYS A 7 9.79 13.76 2.70
N ASN A 8 10.88 13.86 1.97
CA ASN A 8 10.85 13.88 0.52
C ASN A 8 10.73 12.45 0.01
N LEU A 9 9.79 12.19 -0.88
CA LEU A 9 9.40 10.85 -1.28
C LEU A 9 9.55 10.63 -2.79
N PHE A 10 9.98 9.41 -3.17
CA PHE A 10 9.79 8.87 -4.51
C PHE A 10 8.53 8.03 -4.53
N GLU A 11 7.65 8.28 -5.49
CA GLU A 11 6.54 7.39 -5.77
C GLU A 11 7.06 6.08 -6.37
N THR A 12 6.60 4.94 -5.87
CA THR A 12 6.99 3.63 -6.38
C THR A 12 5.89 3.02 -7.24
N TYR A 13 4.74 2.73 -6.66
CA TYR A 13 3.58 2.29 -7.44
C TYR A 13 2.28 2.49 -6.65
N ALA A 14 1.18 2.36 -7.36
CA ALA A 14 -0.15 2.42 -6.78
C ALA A 14 -1.05 1.42 -7.48
N TYR A 15 -2.05 0.92 -6.77
CA TYR A 15 -3.10 0.11 -7.36
C TYR A 15 -4.38 0.20 -6.53
N ALA A 16 -5.49 -0.15 -7.17
CA ALA A 16 -6.79 -0.26 -6.52
C ALA A 16 -7.27 -1.71 -6.60
N ARG A 17 -7.98 -2.15 -5.58
CA ARG A 17 -8.54 -3.49 -5.55
C ARG A 17 -9.88 -3.51 -4.86
N ILE A 18 -10.79 -4.33 -5.37
CA ILE A 18 -12.05 -4.65 -4.70
C ILE A 18 -11.91 -6.04 -4.10
N TYR A 19 -11.99 -6.10 -2.77
CA TYR A 19 -11.96 -7.36 -2.04
C TYR A 19 -13.35 -7.93 -1.91
N LYS A 20 -13.42 -9.25 -1.87
CA LYS A 20 -14.65 -10.02 -1.82
C LYS A 20 -14.69 -10.90 -0.58
N LYS A 21 -15.89 -11.34 -0.21
CA LYS A 21 -16.09 -12.26 0.91
C LYS A 21 -15.13 -13.44 0.82
N GLY A 22 -14.47 -13.73 1.93
CA GLY A 22 -13.50 -14.81 2.04
C GLY A 22 -12.05 -14.40 1.80
N ASP A 23 -11.79 -13.18 1.29
CA ASP A 23 -10.43 -12.69 1.11
C ASP A 23 -9.73 -12.54 2.46
N VAL A 24 -8.45 -12.84 2.49
CA VAL A 24 -7.56 -12.72 3.65
C VAL A 24 -6.30 -12.01 3.23
N LEU A 25 -5.81 -11.12 4.08
CA LEU A 25 -4.46 -10.57 3.94
C LEU A 25 -3.60 -11.19 5.05
N HIS A 26 -2.78 -12.16 4.70
CA HIS A 26 -1.93 -12.86 5.66
C HIS A 26 -0.89 -11.92 6.27
N LYS A 27 -0.55 -12.16 7.53
CA LYS A 27 0.43 -11.37 8.26
C LYS A 27 1.78 -11.38 7.55
N HIS A 28 2.28 -10.18 7.20
CA HIS A 28 3.50 -10.01 6.44
C HIS A 28 4.09 -8.61 6.62
N THR A 29 5.33 -8.44 6.17
CA THR A 29 5.89 -7.12 5.87
C THR A 29 5.97 -6.97 4.36
N ASP A 30 5.95 -5.74 3.89
CA ASP A 30 6.07 -5.43 2.48
C ASP A 30 7.54 -5.42 2.03
N ARG A 31 7.75 -5.43 0.73
CA ARG A 31 9.07 -5.25 0.13
C ARG A 31 9.53 -3.78 0.22
N PHE A 32 10.78 -3.51 -0.08
CA PHE A 32 11.39 -2.18 0.06
C PHE A 32 10.65 -1.09 -0.72
N SER A 33 10.10 -1.38 -1.89
CA SER A 33 9.30 -0.40 -2.66
C SER A 33 8.10 0.15 -1.89
N CYS A 34 7.69 -0.51 -0.82
CA CYS A 34 6.59 -0.14 0.05
C CYS A 34 7.08 0.37 1.41
N GLU A 35 8.23 1.02 1.45
CA GLU A 35 8.79 1.58 2.69
C GLU A 35 7.78 2.47 3.41
N ILE A 36 7.17 3.39 2.68
CA ILE A 36 6.04 4.18 3.14
C ILE A 36 4.81 3.70 2.38
N SER A 37 3.94 3.02 3.07
CA SER A 37 2.73 2.43 2.52
C SER A 37 1.51 3.20 2.97
N THR A 38 0.48 3.17 2.13
CA THR A 38 -0.83 3.68 2.50
C THR A 38 -1.91 2.70 2.10
N THR A 39 -2.99 2.71 2.85
CA THR A 39 -4.25 2.11 2.41
C THR A 39 -5.36 3.13 2.60
N LEU A 40 -6.05 3.46 1.52
CA LEU A 40 -7.17 4.38 1.48
C LEU A 40 -8.45 3.59 1.29
N ASN A 41 -9.38 3.72 2.25
CA ASN A 41 -10.68 3.08 2.12
C ASN A 41 -11.58 3.91 1.19
N LEU A 42 -12.01 3.31 0.08
CA LEU A 42 -12.94 3.93 -0.86
C LEU A 42 -14.41 3.64 -0.53
N GLY A 43 -14.68 2.59 0.23
CA GLY A 43 -16.05 2.23 0.59
C GLY A 43 -16.31 0.73 0.54
N GLY A 44 -17.56 0.36 0.69
CA GLY A 44 -18.01 -1.02 0.83
C GLY A 44 -18.18 -1.40 2.28
N ASP A 45 -18.19 -2.69 2.58
CA ASP A 45 -18.34 -3.17 3.95
C ASP A 45 -17.07 -2.98 4.75
N PRO A 46 -17.17 -2.75 6.08
CA PRO A 46 -16.01 -2.56 6.94
C PRO A 46 -15.06 -3.75 6.92
N TRP A 47 -13.77 -3.50 6.87
CA TRP A 47 -12.74 -4.53 6.95
C TRP A 47 -11.47 -3.98 7.62
N PRO A 48 -11.32 -4.23 8.94
CA PRO A 48 -10.21 -3.68 9.70
C PRO A 48 -8.86 -4.17 9.19
N ILE A 49 -7.83 -3.34 9.33
CA ILE A 49 -6.44 -3.73 9.17
C ILE A 49 -5.79 -3.79 10.56
N TYR A 50 -4.92 -4.77 10.75
CA TYR A 50 -4.15 -4.93 11.98
C TYR A 50 -2.69 -4.64 11.70
N ILE A 51 -2.05 -3.95 12.63
CA ILE A 51 -0.61 -3.68 12.60
C ILE A 51 0.00 -4.17 13.92
N GLU A 52 1.17 -4.78 13.83
CA GLU A 52 1.87 -5.27 15.02
C GLU A 52 2.01 -4.19 16.11
N PRO A 53 1.91 -4.56 17.41
CA PRO A 53 1.80 -5.93 17.91
C PRO A 53 0.40 -6.58 17.84
N GLY A 54 -0.60 -5.89 17.36
CA GLY A 54 -1.99 -6.36 17.26
C GLY A 54 -2.99 -5.23 17.36
N ILE A 55 -2.60 -4.05 16.88
CA ILE A 55 -3.45 -2.86 16.90
C ILE A 55 -4.48 -2.98 15.78
N LYS A 56 -5.75 -2.99 16.14
CA LYS A 56 -6.86 -2.96 15.20
C LYS A 56 -7.13 -1.53 14.75
N ILE A 57 -7.20 -1.33 13.43
CA ILE A 57 -7.47 -0.03 12.85
C ILE A 57 -8.68 -0.14 11.93
N ASP A 58 -9.71 0.64 12.27
CA ASP A 58 -10.90 0.79 11.44
C ASP A 58 -10.79 2.08 10.62
N LEU A 59 -11.04 1.97 9.33
CA LEU A 59 -11.03 3.10 8.40
C LEU A 59 -12.43 3.30 7.84
N ASP A 60 -12.98 4.50 8.00
CA ASP A 60 -14.20 4.89 7.30
C ASP A 60 -13.89 5.24 5.84
N PRO A 61 -14.89 5.24 4.94
CA PRO A 61 -14.67 5.70 3.57
C PRO A 61 -14.01 7.09 3.53
N GLY A 62 -12.92 7.20 2.80
CA GLY A 62 -12.11 8.42 2.73
C GLY A 62 -10.95 8.49 3.72
N ASP A 63 -10.91 7.60 4.72
CA ASP A 63 -9.78 7.53 5.65
C ASP A 63 -8.60 6.80 5.03
N MET A 64 -7.40 7.27 5.34
CA MET A 64 -6.17 6.68 4.88
C MET A 64 -5.23 6.39 6.04
N LEU A 65 -4.73 5.16 6.11
CA LEU A 65 -3.66 4.78 7.02
C LEU A 65 -2.32 4.93 6.32
N VAL A 66 -1.36 5.55 6.98
CA VAL A 66 0.03 5.68 6.51
C VAL A 66 0.93 4.93 7.47
N TYR A 67 1.78 4.04 6.97
CA TYR A 67 2.62 3.19 7.82
C TYR A 67 3.89 2.75 7.09
N LYS A 68 4.87 2.30 7.87
CA LYS A 68 6.12 1.74 7.33
C LYS A 68 5.91 0.27 6.97
N GLY A 69 5.42 0.02 5.76
CA GLY A 69 5.01 -1.31 5.34
C GLY A 69 6.13 -2.35 5.32
N ASN A 70 7.36 -1.94 5.03
CA ASN A 70 8.50 -2.86 5.01
C ASN A 70 9.06 -3.21 6.41
N LEU A 71 8.64 -2.48 7.45
CA LEU A 71 9.12 -2.70 8.82
C LEU A 71 8.05 -3.32 9.72
N LEU A 72 6.79 -2.95 9.54
CA LEU A 72 5.71 -3.36 10.42
C LEU A 72 4.91 -4.50 9.80
N GLN A 73 4.77 -5.60 10.53
CA GLN A 73 3.86 -6.67 10.13
C GLN A 73 2.43 -6.15 10.16
N HIS A 74 1.67 -6.46 9.13
CA HIS A 74 0.28 -6.06 9.03
C HIS A 74 -0.54 -7.17 8.35
N TRP A 75 -1.84 -7.17 8.65
CA TRP A 75 -2.73 -8.22 8.16
C TRP A 75 -4.18 -7.80 8.25
N ARG A 76 -5.03 -8.52 7.55
CA ARG A 76 -6.48 -8.45 7.69
C ARG A 76 -7.01 -9.87 7.84
N ASP A 77 -7.92 -10.07 8.78
CA ASP A 77 -8.60 -11.35 8.96
C ASP A 77 -9.56 -11.60 7.79
N GLU A 78 -10.14 -12.79 7.71
CA GLU A 78 -11.07 -13.13 6.64
C GLU A 78 -12.18 -12.08 6.51
N PHE A 79 -12.37 -11.59 5.28
CA PHE A 79 -13.41 -10.62 5.00
C PHE A 79 -14.77 -11.32 5.01
N THR A 80 -15.67 -10.83 5.85
CA THR A 80 -17.03 -11.40 6.01
C THR A 80 -18.09 -10.58 5.30
N GLY A 81 -17.75 -9.42 4.77
CA GLY A 81 -18.67 -8.56 4.01
C GLY A 81 -18.82 -9.00 2.56
N THR A 82 -19.47 -8.19 1.75
CA THR A 82 -19.70 -8.45 0.33
C THR A 82 -18.56 -7.92 -0.52
N ASP A 83 -18.23 -6.64 -0.39
CA ASP A 83 -17.11 -6.03 -1.07
C ASP A 83 -16.53 -4.87 -0.26
N CYS A 84 -15.24 -4.60 -0.49
CA CYS A 84 -14.50 -3.50 0.12
C CYS A 84 -13.48 -3.00 -0.90
N ALA A 85 -13.55 -1.72 -1.24
CA ALA A 85 -12.66 -1.10 -2.21
C ALA A 85 -11.54 -0.33 -1.51
N GLN A 86 -10.30 -0.59 -1.91
CA GLN A 86 -9.10 0.03 -1.35
C GLN A 86 -8.20 0.56 -2.45
N VAL A 87 -7.51 1.66 -2.18
CA VAL A 87 -6.40 2.16 -3.00
C VAL A 87 -5.13 2.11 -2.16
N PHE A 88 -4.06 1.61 -2.74
CA PHE A 88 -2.75 1.53 -2.12
C PHE A 88 -1.78 2.44 -2.86
N LEU A 89 -1.13 3.34 -2.11
CA LEU A 89 -0.11 4.25 -2.62
C LEU A 89 1.19 3.93 -1.87
N HIS A 90 2.27 3.72 -2.62
CA HIS A 90 3.55 3.31 -2.04
C HIS A 90 4.66 4.27 -2.43
N TYR A 91 5.57 4.52 -1.48
CA TYR A 91 6.66 5.50 -1.63
C TYR A 91 7.93 4.99 -0.97
N ASN A 92 9.07 5.53 -1.43
CA ASN A 92 10.33 5.47 -0.70
C ASN A 92 10.76 6.87 -0.24
N ASP A 93 11.41 6.93 0.90
CA ASP A 93 12.14 8.12 1.34
C ASP A 93 13.33 8.33 0.40
N VAL A 94 13.47 9.51 -0.21
CA VAL A 94 14.57 9.80 -1.13
C VAL A 94 15.94 9.67 -0.46
N ASN A 95 16.00 9.81 0.86
CA ASN A 95 17.23 9.71 1.64
C ASN A 95 17.58 8.28 2.06
N THR A 96 16.71 7.32 1.83
CA THR A 96 17.02 5.92 2.10
C THR A 96 17.91 5.36 0.99
N GLU A 97 19.01 4.73 1.38
CA GLU A 97 19.94 4.13 0.42
C GLU A 97 19.22 3.13 -0.48
N GLY A 98 19.46 3.25 -1.80
CA GLY A 98 18.85 2.37 -2.79
C GLY A 98 17.43 2.77 -3.23
N SER A 99 16.85 3.83 -2.65
CA SER A 99 15.46 4.24 -2.95
C SER A 99 15.25 4.64 -4.41
N LYS A 100 16.25 5.27 -5.03
CA LYS A 100 16.16 5.74 -6.41
C LYS A 100 15.83 4.62 -7.41
N LYS A 101 16.30 3.41 -7.15
CA LYS A 101 16.03 2.22 -7.99
C LYS A 101 14.56 1.82 -7.96
N ASN A 102 13.83 2.22 -6.93
CA ASN A 102 12.44 1.85 -6.74
C ASN A 102 11.45 2.85 -7.33
N ARG A 103 11.94 4.00 -7.81
CA ARG A 103 11.06 4.98 -8.42
C ARG A 103 10.27 4.34 -9.56
N TYR A 104 8.94 4.53 -9.54
CA TYR A 104 7.99 3.88 -10.44
C TYR A 104 8.07 2.35 -10.42
N ASP A 105 8.64 1.77 -9.36
CA ASP A 105 8.83 0.33 -9.17
C ASP A 105 9.54 -0.33 -10.37
N GLY A 106 10.53 0.38 -10.93
CA GLY A 106 11.27 -0.08 -12.11
C GLY A 106 10.48 0.02 -13.41
N ARG A 107 9.35 0.74 -13.44
CA ARG A 107 8.54 0.98 -14.62
C ARG A 107 8.89 2.32 -15.25
N VAL A 108 8.48 2.53 -16.50
CA VAL A 108 8.68 3.80 -17.19
C VAL A 108 7.88 4.91 -16.51
N THR A 109 6.62 4.63 -16.15
CA THR A 109 5.75 5.49 -15.35
C THR A 109 4.84 4.62 -14.49
N LEU A 110 4.17 5.23 -13.49
CA LEU A 110 3.13 4.54 -12.74
C LEU A 110 1.99 4.11 -13.67
N GLY A 111 1.44 2.93 -13.43
CA GLY A 111 0.36 2.35 -14.23
C GLY A 111 0.82 1.56 -15.45
N ILE A 112 2.09 1.63 -15.82
CA ILE A 112 2.64 0.81 -16.91
C ILE A 112 3.31 -0.42 -16.29
N PRO A 113 2.98 -1.65 -16.73
CA PRO A 113 3.63 -2.85 -16.23
C PRO A 113 5.15 -2.81 -16.41
N ARG A 114 5.87 -3.30 -15.38
CA ARG A 114 7.34 -3.30 -15.36
C ARG A 114 7.95 -4.01 -16.58
N GLU A 115 7.30 -5.06 -17.05
CA GLU A 115 7.83 -5.95 -18.07
C GLU A 115 7.41 -5.58 -19.49
N ILE A 116 6.77 -4.43 -19.69
CA ILE A 116 6.48 -3.97 -21.04
C ILE A 116 7.80 -3.65 -21.74
N LYS A 117 7.99 -4.33 -22.86
CA LYS A 117 9.10 -4.07 -23.78
C LYS A 117 8.58 -3.23 -24.92
N PHE A 118 9.20 -2.07 -25.13
CA PHE A 118 8.88 -1.23 -26.28
C PHE A 118 9.73 -1.70 -27.46
N ASN A 119 9.06 -2.11 -28.53
CA ASN A 119 9.73 -2.39 -29.81
C ASN A 119 10.01 -1.05 -30.48
N VAL A 120 11.25 -0.66 -30.46
CA VAL A 120 11.74 0.54 -31.13
C VAL A 120 12.55 0.15 -32.35
#